data_862a13af549047d58cb3de747898832e
#
_entry.id   862a13af549047d58cb3de747898832e
#
_cell.length_a   1.000
_cell.length_b   1.000
_cell.length_c   1.000
_cell.angle_alpha   90.00
_cell.angle_beta   90.00
_cell.angle_gamma   90.00
#
_symmetry.space_group_name_H-M   'P 1'
#
loop_
_entity.id
_entity.type
_entity.pdbx_description
1 polymer ?
#
loop_
_entity_poly.entity_id
_entity_poly.type
_entity_poly.pdbx_seq_one_letter_code
_entity_poly.pdbx_strand_id
1 'polypeptide(L)'
;MRAAVYFADDRIKESFLALASSKAGNGEIYRGLNEAFDALALDAFCGTQVPKRLIPKSYTARYGIDNLWKYNFHKNWRLMYSVAGDGTNVIALILEWLPHKEYERRFGY
;
A
#
# COMPACT_ATOMS: atom_id res chain seq x y z
N MET A 1 0.25 -1.43 16.95
CA MET A 1 1.23 -2.52 16.96
C MET A 1 2.29 -2.27 15.91
N ARG A 2 3.54 -2.29 16.30
CA ARG A 2 4.65 -2.05 15.38
C ARG A 2 4.77 -3.14 14.33
N ALA A 3 5.21 -2.76 13.15
CA ALA A 3 5.32 -3.66 12.03
C ALA A 3 6.59 -3.41 11.24
N ALA A 4 7.07 -4.44 10.54
CA ALA A 4 8.06 -4.26 9.49
C ALA A 4 7.31 -3.95 8.19
N VAL A 5 7.85 -3.05 7.38
CA VAL A 5 7.24 -2.64 6.12
C VAL A 5 8.11 -3.16 4.98
N TYR A 6 7.52 -3.97 4.10
CA TYR A 6 8.23 -4.56 2.96
C TYR A 6 7.45 -4.31 1.69
N PHE A 7 8.16 -4.20 0.57
CA PHE A 7 7.53 -4.23 -0.75
C PHE A 7 7.21 -5.68 -1.11
N ALA A 8 6.07 -5.91 -1.75
CA ALA A 8 5.64 -7.26 -2.11
C ALA A 8 6.56 -7.89 -3.15
N ASP A 9 7.14 -7.08 -4.04
CA ASP A 9 8.10 -7.57 -5.03
C ASP A 9 9.08 -6.46 -5.42
N ASP A 10 10.10 -6.84 -6.19
CA ASP A 10 11.16 -5.91 -6.60
C ASP A 10 10.63 -4.82 -7.54
N ARG A 11 9.61 -5.11 -8.32
CA ARG A 11 9.05 -4.13 -9.24
C ARG A 11 8.43 -2.96 -8.49
N ILE A 12 7.76 -3.23 -7.40
CA ILE A 12 7.16 -2.19 -6.55
C ILE A 12 8.27 -1.35 -5.92
N LYS A 13 9.30 -2.00 -5.43
CA LYS A 13 10.46 -1.31 -4.85
C LYS A 13 11.13 -0.40 -5.87
N GLU A 14 11.34 -0.89 -7.09
CA GLU A 14 11.94 -0.12 -8.17
C GLU A 14 11.08 1.09 -8.54
N SER A 15 9.76 0.92 -8.59
CA SER A 15 8.82 2.01 -8.86
C SER A 15 8.93 3.10 -7.79
N PHE A 16 9.07 2.71 -6.53
CA PHE A 16 9.25 3.65 -5.44
C PHE A 16 10.56 4.41 -5.56
N LEU A 17 11.65 3.70 -5.83
CA LEU A 17 12.96 4.33 -6.00
C LEU A 17 12.99 5.28 -7.19
N ALA A 18 12.27 4.97 -8.25
CA ALA A 18 12.15 5.84 -9.42
C ALA A 18 11.48 7.18 -9.08
N LEU A 19 10.54 7.19 -8.13
CA LEU A 19 9.93 8.43 -7.67
C LEU A 19 10.96 9.35 -7.00
N ALA A 20 11.89 8.78 -6.26
CA ALA A 20 12.91 9.55 -5.55
C ALA A 20 13.82 10.30 -6.50
N SER A 21 14.10 9.73 -7.69
CA SER A 21 15.00 10.33 -8.67
C SER A 21 14.28 11.16 -9.74
N SER A 22 12.94 11.17 -9.72
CA SER A 22 12.16 11.91 -10.71
C SER A 22 12.15 13.40 -10.41
N LYS A 23 12.32 14.21 -11.47
CA LYS A 23 12.24 15.68 -11.36
C LYS A 23 10.85 16.22 -11.70
N ALA A 24 9.94 15.37 -12.16
CA ALA A 24 8.67 15.79 -12.75
C ALA A 24 7.50 15.67 -11.79
N GLY A 25 7.53 16.38 -10.65
CA GLY A 25 6.36 16.50 -9.77
C GLY A 25 6.05 15.30 -8.90
N ASN A 26 6.91 14.28 -8.88
CA ASN A 26 6.67 13.08 -8.08
C ASN A 26 7.22 13.18 -6.65
N GLY A 27 7.83 14.31 -6.30
CA GLY A 27 8.38 14.50 -4.95
C GLY A 27 7.34 14.45 -3.85
N GLU A 28 6.14 14.95 -4.12
CA GLU A 28 5.06 14.94 -3.14
C GLU A 28 4.54 13.51 -2.91
N ILE A 29 4.45 12.71 -3.97
CA ILE A 29 4.03 11.32 -3.87
C ILE A 29 5.08 10.52 -3.10
N TYR A 30 6.36 10.72 -3.41
CA TYR A 30 7.46 10.07 -2.71
C TYR A 30 7.43 10.39 -1.21
N ARG A 31 7.27 11.67 -0.88
CA ARG A 31 7.20 12.12 0.51
C ARG A 31 5.98 11.53 1.23
N GLY A 32 4.82 11.56 0.56
CA GLY A 32 3.60 11.00 1.11
C GLY A 32 3.71 9.50 1.36
N LEU A 33 4.35 8.77 0.46
CA LEU A 33 4.60 7.33 0.65
C LEU A 33 5.51 7.07 1.85
N ASN A 34 6.58 7.85 1.99
CA ASN A 34 7.46 7.69 3.16
C ASN A 34 6.73 7.94 4.47
N GLU A 35 5.90 8.97 4.51
CA GLU A 35 5.07 9.24 5.70
C GLU A 35 4.10 8.08 5.97
N ALA A 36 3.50 7.54 4.91
CA ALA A 36 2.60 6.39 5.03
C ALA A 36 3.35 5.17 5.57
N PHE A 37 4.54 4.90 5.04
CA PHE A 37 5.34 3.76 5.52
C PHE A 37 5.70 3.92 6.98
N ASP A 38 6.03 5.13 7.43
CA ASP A 38 6.31 5.41 8.84
C ASP A 38 5.07 5.14 9.70
N ALA A 39 3.89 5.56 9.23
CA ALA A 39 2.64 5.30 9.95
C ALA A 39 2.36 3.81 10.05
N LEU A 40 2.55 3.05 8.98
CA LEU A 40 2.35 1.60 8.98
C LEU A 40 3.36 0.89 9.87
N ALA A 41 4.58 1.39 9.94
CA ALA A 41 5.60 0.82 10.82
C ALA A 41 5.22 0.96 12.29
N LEU A 42 4.54 2.05 12.65
CA LEU A 42 4.05 2.24 14.01
C LEU A 42 2.80 1.40 14.30
N ASP A 43 1.92 1.29 13.31
CA ASP A 43 0.69 0.50 13.45
C ASP A 43 0.20 0.06 12.06
N ALA A 44 0.39 -1.22 11.75
CA ALA A 44 -0.03 -1.77 10.46
C ALA A 44 -1.56 -1.71 10.26
N PHE A 45 -2.32 -1.57 11.33
CA PHE A 45 -3.78 -1.53 11.25
C PHE A 45 -4.35 -0.12 11.22
N CYS A 46 -3.51 0.89 11.01
CA CYS A 46 -3.96 2.28 11.02
C CYS A 46 -4.75 2.67 9.76
N GLY A 47 -4.68 1.90 8.70
CA GLY A 47 -5.48 2.12 7.50
C GLY A 47 -6.90 1.59 7.65
N THR A 48 -7.60 1.45 6.53
CA THR A 48 -8.96 0.93 6.48
C THR A 48 -8.96 -0.43 5.80
N GLN A 49 -9.53 -1.43 6.45
CA GLN A 49 -9.62 -2.76 5.87
C GLN A 49 -10.69 -2.79 4.77
N VAL A 50 -10.32 -3.35 3.62
CA VAL A 50 -11.25 -3.57 2.51
C VAL A 50 -12.02 -4.87 2.80
N PRO A 51 -13.36 -4.84 2.75
CA PRO A 51 -14.13 -6.08 2.92
C PRO A 51 -13.69 -7.16 1.93
N LYS A 52 -13.61 -8.40 2.38
CA LYS A 52 -13.10 -9.49 1.53
C LYS A 52 -13.82 -9.61 0.19
N ARG A 53 -15.14 -9.42 0.19
CA ARG A 53 -15.94 -9.53 -1.04
C ARG A 53 -15.59 -8.46 -2.07
N LEU A 54 -14.95 -7.38 -1.65
CA LEU A 54 -14.60 -6.26 -2.52
C LEU A 54 -13.14 -6.31 -2.99
N ILE A 55 -12.36 -7.30 -2.55
CA ILE A 55 -10.97 -7.43 -2.98
C ILE A 55 -10.95 -7.89 -4.44
N PRO A 56 -10.38 -7.10 -5.36
CA PRO A 56 -10.28 -7.52 -6.75
C PRO A 56 -9.45 -8.81 -6.86
N LYS A 57 -9.90 -9.72 -7.72
CA LYS A 57 -9.22 -11.01 -7.92
C LYS A 57 -7.77 -10.86 -8.37
N SER A 58 -7.45 -9.76 -9.04
CA SER A 58 -6.08 -9.48 -9.48
C SER A 58 -5.10 -9.41 -8.31
N TYR A 59 -5.53 -8.91 -7.16
CA TYR A 59 -4.67 -8.87 -5.97
C TYR A 59 -4.39 -10.24 -5.40
N THR A 60 -5.43 -11.06 -5.25
CA THR A 60 -5.24 -12.42 -4.72
C THR A 60 -4.44 -13.28 -5.67
N ALA A 61 -4.69 -13.14 -6.97
CA ALA A 61 -3.96 -13.91 -7.98
C ALA A 61 -2.49 -13.54 -8.04
N ARG A 62 -2.18 -12.23 -7.93
CA ARG A 62 -0.81 -11.76 -8.09
C ARG A 62 0.02 -11.90 -6.82
N TYR A 63 -0.57 -11.61 -5.66
CA TYR A 63 0.18 -11.51 -4.41
C TYR A 63 -0.13 -12.61 -3.40
N GLY A 64 -1.15 -13.43 -3.66
CA GLY A 64 -1.52 -14.51 -2.75
C GLY A 64 -2.02 -14.02 -1.39
N ILE A 65 -2.56 -12.83 -1.32
CA ILE A 65 -3.02 -12.22 -0.07
C ILE A 65 -4.43 -12.70 0.28
N ASP A 66 -4.75 -12.71 1.57
CA ASP A 66 -6.08 -13.02 2.06
C ASP A 66 -6.76 -11.81 2.73
N ASN A 67 -6.09 -10.68 2.77
CA ASN A 67 -6.64 -9.45 3.30
C ASN A 67 -6.04 -8.26 2.53
N LEU A 68 -6.78 -7.16 2.53
CA LEU A 68 -6.36 -5.95 1.81
C LEU A 68 -6.75 -4.75 2.63
N TRP A 69 -5.84 -3.80 2.74
CA TRP A 69 -6.00 -2.55 3.47
C TRP A 69 -5.66 -1.38 2.58
N LYS A 70 -6.25 -0.23 2.86
CA LYS A 70 -5.91 1.02 2.18
C LYS A 70 -5.51 2.08 3.18
N TYR A 71 -4.54 2.89 2.81
CA TYR A 71 -4.11 4.04 3.57
C TYR A 71 -4.16 5.26 2.66
N ASN A 72 -4.94 6.27 3.05
CA ASN A 72 -5.08 7.48 2.26
C ASN A 72 -3.89 8.40 2.51
N PHE A 73 -3.27 8.88 1.44
CA PHE A 73 -2.16 9.81 1.56
C PHE A 73 -2.24 10.86 0.45
N HIS A 74 -1.57 11.98 0.67
CA HIS A 74 -1.49 13.07 -0.30
C HIS A 74 -2.84 13.35 -0.99
N LYS A 75 -3.83 13.72 -0.20
CA LYS A 75 -5.19 14.09 -0.63
C LYS A 75 -5.93 12.98 -1.39
N ASN A 76 -5.46 12.63 -2.58
CA ASN A 76 -6.21 11.79 -3.51
C ASN A 76 -5.53 10.47 -3.85
N TRP A 77 -4.59 10.02 -3.05
CA TRP A 77 -3.88 8.77 -3.31
C TRP A 77 -4.21 7.72 -2.27
N ARG A 78 -4.18 6.47 -2.70
CA ARG A 78 -4.44 5.29 -1.85
C ARG A 78 -3.24 4.37 -1.92
N LEU A 79 -2.70 4.02 -0.75
CA LEU A 79 -1.67 3.00 -0.63
C LEU A 79 -2.37 1.69 -0.30
N MET A 80 -2.19 0.69 -1.16
CA MET A 80 -2.78 -0.64 -0.96
C MET A 80 -1.75 -1.55 -0.33
N TYR A 81 -2.13 -2.22 0.75
CA TYR A 81 -1.21 -3.11 1.46
C TYR A 81 -1.98 -4.26 2.09
N SER A 82 -1.24 -5.30 2.44
CA SER A 82 -1.78 -6.44 3.17
C SER A 82 -1.04 -6.57 4.49
N VAL A 83 -1.70 -7.12 5.49
CA VAL A 83 -1.09 -7.35 6.80
C VAL A 83 -0.88 -8.85 6.97
N ALA A 84 0.34 -9.23 7.28
CA ALA A 84 0.72 -10.61 7.52
C ALA A 84 1.49 -10.70 8.83
N GLY A 85 1.73 -11.91 9.30
CA GLY A 85 2.50 -12.10 10.52
C GLY A 85 2.70 -13.56 10.82
N ASP A 86 3.61 -13.82 11.74
CA ASP A 86 3.94 -15.18 12.18
C ASP A 86 3.62 -15.41 13.67
N GLY A 87 2.75 -14.57 14.23
CA GLY A 87 2.38 -14.64 15.64
C GLY A 87 3.23 -13.76 16.56
N THR A 88 4.47 -13.47 16.17
CA THR A 88 5.35 -12.60 16.93
C THR A 88 5.67 -11.30 16.19
N ASN A 89 5.71 -11.36 14.88
CA ASN A 89 6.03 -10.21 14.03
C ASN A 89 4.84 -9.85 13.13
N VAL A 90 4.58 -8.55 12.99
CA VAL A 90 3.56 -8.03 12.07
C VAL A 90 4.28 -7.42 10.88
N ILE A 91 3.79 -7.70 9.69
CA ILE A 91 4.37 -7.23 8.44
C ILE A 91 3.30 -6.46 7.67
N ALA A 92 3.62 -5.24 7.25
CA ALA A 92 2.83 -4.51 6.28
C ALA A 92 3.46 -4.72 4.91
N LEU A 93 2.76 -5.40 4.04
CA LEU A 93 3.24 -5.77 2.71
C LEU A 93 2.70 -4.78 1.69
N ILE A 94 3.56 -3.95 1.14
CA ILE A 94 3.17 -2.88 0.20
C ILE A 94 2.93 -3.48 -1.18
N LEU A 95 1.74 -3.27 -1.73
CA LEU A 95 1.32 -3.85 -3.01
C LEU A 95 1.36 -2.83 -4.15
N GLU A 96 0.77 -1.66 -3.95
CA GLU A 96 0.79 -0.59 -4.96
C GLU A 96 0.21 0.69 -4.37
N TRP A 97 0.29 1.77 -5.13
CA TRP A 97 -0.38 3.02 -4.79
C TRP A 97 -1.11 3.53 -6.02
N LEU A 98 -2.30 4.09 -5.79
CA LEU A 98 -3.23 4.47 -6.84
C LEU A 98 -3.80 5.85 -6.59
N PRO A 99 -3.98 6.67 -7.64
CA PRO A 99 -4.79 7.86 -7.47
C PRO A 99 -6.26 7.47 -7.23
N HIS A 100 -7.01 8.36 -6.61
CA HIS A 100 -8.40 8.10 -6.22
C HIS A 100 -9.27 7.61 -7.38
N LYS A 101 -9.13 8.22 -8.56
CA LYS A 101 -9.91 7.81 -9.74
C LYS A 101 -9.67 6.36 -10.13
N GLU A 102 -8.41 5.92 -10.09
CA GLU A 102 -8.07 4.54 -10.40
C GLU A 102 -8.58 3.60 -9.32
N TYR A 103 -8.51 4.02 -8.07
CA TYR A 103 -9.04 3.26 -6.95
C TYR A 103 -10.56 3.05 -7.13
N GLU A 104 -11.31 4.11 -7.43
CA GLU A 104 -12.74 4.01 -7.64
C GLU A 104 -13.07 3.04 -8.78
N ARG A 105 -12.33 3.14 -9.87
CA ARG A 105 -12.56 2.28 -11.04
C ARG A 105 -12.34 0.81 -10.70
N ARG A 106 -11.29 0.49 -9.98
CA ARG A 106 -10.96 -0.91 -9.63
C ARG A 106 -11.87 -1.50 -8.59
N PHE A 107 -12.35 -0.70 -7.67
CA PHE A 107 -13.14 -1.19 -6.55
C PHE A 107 -14.63 -0.99 -6.75
N GLY A 108 -15.06 -0.51 -7.91
CA GLY A 108 -16.46 -0.45 -8.30
C GLY A 108 -17.27 0.66 -7.65
N TYR A 109 -16.60 1.73 -7.27
CA TYR A 109 -17.33 2.90 -6.74
C TYR A 109 -17.85 3.81 -7.84
#